data_7d60544694a36d2539d80f12473a514b
#
_entry.id   7d60544694a36d2539d80f12473a514b
#
_cell.length_a   1.000
_cell.length_b   1.000
_cell.length_c   1.000
_cell.angle_alpha   90.00
_cell.angle_beta   90.00
_cell.angle_gamma   90.00
#
_symmetry.space_group_name_H-M   'P 1'
#
loop_
_entity.id
_entity.type
_entity.pdbx_description
1 polymer ?
#
loop_
_entity_poly.entity_id
_entity_poly.type
_entity_poly.pdbx_seq_one_letter_code
_entity_poly.pdbx_strand_id
1 'polypeptide(L)'
;QKEILDAFPDETLIRRNTGYALDELIRKYKPFRSNGKHFNLTSLICGSEGTLGVIVSAKLNLVELPRYKKLIVAHFSSDEQSLNLVKNLVKLNPSAIEYIDKSTLNASKNNSEQQKNRGWIDGNPESVLIIEFFSDSLEGLNSSASECKTMLLSNGAYSIKFINKSDVSKVWDVRKAGLGLLMGRVGSKKAVAVVEDAAVPVNKLYAYYKEIKALMQSYSVNAVYYGHASVGLIHVRPELDLSDEKDKKKMDSIAKDVSKIVKKYKGSLSGEHGDGR
;
A
#
# COMPACT_ATOMS: atom_id res chain seq x y z
N GLN A 1 23.51 -16.05 -11.40
CA GLN A 1 22.30 -15.34 -11.82
C GLN A 1 21.03 -16.02 -11.27
N LYS A 2 20.88 -17.35 -11.44
CA LYS A 2 19.71 -18.10 -10.98
C LYS A 2 19.46 -17.93 -9.47
N GLU A 3 20.47 -18.08 -8.65
CA GLU A 3 20.37 -17.92 -7.18
C GLU A 3 19.84 -16.54 -6.78
N ILE A 4 20.29 -15.48 -7.45
CA ILE A 4 19.79 -14.13 -7.23
C ILE A 4 18.31 -14.04 -7.59
N LEU A 5 17.95 -14.49 -8.80
CA LEU A 5 16.54 -14.40 -9.25
C LEU A 5 15.59 -15.23 -8.37
N ASP A 6 16.04 -16.37 -7.85
CA ASP A 6 15.27 -17.22 -6.96
C ASP A 6 15.10 -16.62 -5.55
N ALA A 7 16.08 -15.84 -5.09
CA ALA A 7 16.06 -15.18 -3.79
C ALA A 7 15.23 -13.89 -3.77
N PHE A 8 15.12 -13.23 -4.92
CA PHE A 8 14.41 -11.95 -5.01
C PHE A 8 12.89 -12.10 -5.07
N PRO A 9 12.14 -11.02 -4.75
CA PRO A 9 10.70 -10.99 -4.86
C PRO A 9 10.18 -11.26 -6.29
N ASP A 10 8.87 -11.48 -6.40
CA ASP A 10 8.19 -11.66 -7.69
C ASP A 10 8.44 -10.45 -8.61
N GLU A 11 8.69 -10.71 -9.89
CA GLU A 11 9.00 -9.65 -10.86
C GLU A 11 7.83 -8.71 -11.16
N THR A 12 6.62 -9.13 -10.84
CA THR A 12 5.41 -8.30 -10.99
C THR A 12 5.24 -7.26 -9.89
N LEU A 13 6.07 -7.31 -8.83
CA LEU A 13 6.05 -6.31 -7.77
C LEU A 13 6.53 -4.96 -8.27
N ILE A 14 5.64 -3.96 -8.22
CA ILE A 14 5.94 -2.58 -8.56
C ILE A 14 6.68 -1.88 -7.42
N ARG A 15 6.28 -2.18 -6.18
CA ARG A 15 6.82 -1.60 -4.95
C ARG A 15 7.75 -2.62 -4.29
N ARG A 16 9.05 -2.39 -4.42
CA ARG A 16 10.09 -3.17 -3.77
C ARG A 16 11.34 -2.32 -3.56
N ASN A 17 11.80 -2.25 -2.35
CA ASN A 17 12.95 -1.45 -1.96
C ASN A 17 13.75 -2.15 -0.85
N THR A 18 14.04 -3.45 -1.06
CA THR A 18 14.78 -4.28 -0.12
C THR A 18 16.14 -4.66 -0.72
N GLY A 19 17.21 -4.27 -0.06
CA GLY A 19 18.57 -4.52 -0.48
C GLY A 19 18.96 -3.90 -1.82
N TYR A 20 20.09 -4.32 -2.38
CA TYR A 20 20.55 -3.86 -3.68
C TYR A 20 19.78 -4.55 -4.80
N ALA A 21 19.28 -3.80 -5.78
CA ALA A 21 18.49 -4.31 -6.89
C ALA A 21 19.32 -5.13 -7.91
N LEU A 22 19.95 -6.20 -7.45
CA LEU A 22 20.81 -7.06 -8.29
C LEU A 22 20.04 -7.79 -9.38
N ASP A 23 18.80 -8.17 -9.10
CA ASP A 23 17.92 -8.79 -10.07
C ASP A 23 17.53 -7.84 -11.22
N GLU A 24 17.38 -6.54 -10.95
CA GLU A 24 17.18 -5.53 -11.98
C GLU A 24 18.35 -5.47 -12.97
N LEU A 25 19.61 -5.58 -12.49
CA LEU A 25 20.77 -5.67 -13.35
C LEU A 25 20.70 -6.89 -14.27
N ILE A 26 20.35 -8.06 -13.69
CA ILE A 26 20.29 -9.34 -14.42
C ILE A 26 19.15 -9.31 -15.43
N ARG A 27 17.99 -8.76 -15.08
CA ARG A 27 16.79 -8.78 -15.93
C ARG A 27 16.83 -7.74 -17.05
N LYS A 28 17.49 -6.61 -16.85
CA LYS A 28 17.37 -5.45 -17.76
C LYS A 28 18.58 -5.16 -18.61
N TYR A 29 19.80 -5.51 -18.17
CA TYR A 29 21.02 -5.00 -18.77
C TYR A 29 21.97 -6.06 -19.35
N LYS A 30 22.70 -5.67 -20.41
CA LYS A 30 23.90 -6.41 -20.85
C LYS A 30 25.01 -6.30 -19.80
N PRO A 31 25.90 -7.27 -19.67
CA PRO A 31 25.98 -8.52 -20.41
C PRO A 31 25.06 -9.64 -19.88
N PHE A 32 24.31 -9.40 -18.81
CA PHE A 32 23.54 -10.43 -18.12
C PHE A 32 22.34 -10.93 -18.96
N ARG A 33 21.79 -10.05 -19.80
CA ARG A 33 20.70 -10.34 -20.72
C ARG A 33 21.11 -9.98 -22.15
N SER A 34 21.07 -10.93 -23.08
CA SER A 34 21.53 -10.76 -24.48
C SER A 34 20.84 -9.58 -25.18
N ASN A 35 19.50 -9.49 -25.05
CA ASN A 35 18.68 -8.40 -25.61
C ASN A 35 18.45 -7.27 -24.62
N GLY A 36 19.30 -7.15 -23.57
CA GLY A 36 19.17 -6.13 -22.54
C GLY A 36 19.59 -4.73 -23.03
N LYS A 37 19.20 -3.72 -22.27
CA LYS A 37 19.67 -2.34 -22.43
C LYS A 37 21.18 -2.24 -22.18
N HIS A 38 21.79 -1.10 -22.54
CA HIS A 38 23.14 -0.80 -22.13
C HIS A 38 23.26 -0.83 -20.61
N PHE A 39 24.41 -1.30 -20.11
CA PHE A 39 24.70 -1.42 -18.69
C PHE A 39 24.52 -0.09 -17.96
N ASN A 40 23.79 -0.13 -16.84
CA ASN A 40 23.49 1.07 -16.04
C ASN A 40 23.35 0.68 -14.56
N LEU A 41 24.12 1.34 -13.71
CA LEU A 41 24.13 1.12 -12.26
C LEU A 41 23.07 1.93 -11.50
N THR A 42 22.30 2.79 -12.17
CA THR A 42 21.30 3.65 -11.52
C THR A 42 20.35 2.84 -10.64
N SER A 43 19.86 1.69 -11.12
CA SER A 43 18.95 0.83 -10.34
C SER A 43 19.61 0.26 -9.08
N LEU A 44 20.92 0.06 -9.08
CA LEU A 44 21.66 -0.44 -7.93
C LEU A 44 21.91 0.67 -6.89
N ILE A 45 22.19 1.88 -7.37
CA ILE A 45 22.45 3.04 -6.51
C ILE A 45 21.13 3.55 -5.90
N CYS A 46 20.03 3.52 -6.66
CA CYS A 46 18.70 3.78 -6.13
C CYS A 46 18.34 2.69 -5.11
N GLY A 47 18.04 3.08 -3.87
CA GLY A 47 17.77 2.15 -2.78
C GLY A 47 19.02 1.62 -2.06
N SER A 48 20.24 2.10 -2.39
CA SER A 48 21.48 1.72 -1.67
C SER A 48 21.65 2.40 -0.31
N GLU A 49 20.79 3.35 0.03
CA GLU A 49 20.77 4.07 1.32
C GLU A 49 22.13 4.68 1.72
N GLY A 50 22.87 5.18 0.73
CA GLY A 50 24.20 5.80 0.93
C GLY A 50 25.36 4.81 1.15
N THR A 51 25.11 3.49 1.13
CA THR A 51 26.15 2.48 1.38
C THR A 51 27.11 2.27 0.21
N LEU A 52 26.70 2.60 -1.02
CA LEU A 52 27.53 2.46 -2.23
C LEU A 52 28.16 3.77 -2.69
N GLY A 53 27.73 4.90 -2.18
CA GLY A 53 28.27 6.21 -2.55
C GLY A 53 27.39 7.35 -2.12
N VAL A 54 27.86 8.58 -2.37
CA VAL A 54 27.13 9.82 -2.12
C VAL A 54 26.63 10.37 -3.45
N ILE A 55 25.31 10.59 -3.57
CA ILE A 55 24.70 11.18 -4.76
C ILE A 55 24.86 12.70 -4.69
N VAL A 56 25.65 13.26 -5.62
CA VAL A 56 25.90 14.71 -5.70
C VAL A 56 24.88 15.40 -6.62
N SER A 57 24.45 14.73 -7.69
CA SER A 57 23.47 15.24 -8.63
C SER A 57 22.69 14.11 -9.29
N ALA A 58 21.48 14.38 -9.73
CA ALA A 58 20.65 13.42 -10.46
C ALA A 58 19.92 14.10 -11.63
N LYS A 59 19.84 13.38 -12.77
CA LYS A 59 18.99 13.75 -13.90
C LYS A 59 17.75 12.88 -13.88
N LEU A 60 16.59 13.51 -13.74
CA LEU A 60 15.29 12.82 -13.62
C LEU A 60 14.50 12.95 -14.91
N ASN A 61 13.79 11.89 -15.27
CA ASN A 61 12.75 11.96 -16.30
C ASN A 61 11.50 12.61 -15.68
N LEU A 62 10.88 13.51 -16.44
CA LEU A 62 9.61 14.11 -16.07
C LEU A 62 8.48 13.39 -16.80
N VAL A 63 7.32 13.37 -16.16
CA VAL A 63 6.06 12.91 -16.75
C VAL A 63 5.11 14.10 -16.83
N GLU A 64 4.29 14.15 -17.87
CA GLU A 64 3.28 15.19 -18.00
C GLU A 64 2.20 15.05 -16.94
N LEU A 65 1.70 16.18 -16.45
CA LEU A 65 0.57 16.18 -15.52
C LEU A 65 -0.72 15.83 -16.27
N PRO A 66 -1.52 14.89 -15.76
CA PRO A 66 -2.77 14.49 -16.40
C PRO A 66 -3.75 15.67 -16.45
N ARG A 67 -4.44 15.85 -17.57
CA ARG A 67 -5.42 16.93 -17.77
C ARG A 67 -6.66 16.75 -16.91
N TYR A 68 -7.12 15.51 -16.77
CA TYR A 68 -8.35 15.17 -16.05
C TYR A 68 -8.08 14.15 -14.96
N LYS A 69 -8.74 14.36 -13.83
CA LYS A 69 -8.66 13.48 -12.65
C LYS A 69 -10.05 13.18 -12.14
N LYS A 70 -10.27 11.97 -11.66
CA LYS A 70 -11.51 11.55 -11.02
C LYS A 70 -11.21 10.69 -9.81
N LEU A 71 -11.83 11.00 -8.68
CA LEU A 71 -11.72 10.28 -7.44
C LEU A 71 -13.05 9.61 -7.12
N ILE A 72 -13.00 8.32 -6.84
CA ILE A 72 -14.13 7.48 -6.48
C ILE A 72 -13.86 6.89 -5.10
N VAL A 73 -14.84 6.94 -4.21
CA VAL A 73 -14.75 6.31 -2.90
C VAL A 73 -15.84 5.25 -2.80
N ALA A 74 -15.44 4.02 -2.53
CA ALA A 74 -16.33 2.87 -2.39
C ALA A 74 -16.31 2.33 -0.95
N HIS A 75 -17.48 2.08 -0.39
CA HIS A 75 -17.67 1.65 0.99
C HIS A 75 -18.13 0.20 1.05
N PHE A 76 -17.50 -0.59 1.93
CA PHE A 76 -17.74 -2.02 2.05
C PHE A 76 -18.06 -2.41 3.50
N SER A 77 -18.92 -3.42 3.64
CA SER A 77 -19.23 -4.06 4.93
C SER A 77 -18.23 -5.16 5.31
N SER A 78 -17.23 -5.41 4.47
CA SER A 78 -16.23 -6.47 4.67
C SER A 78 -14.91 -6.12 4.00
N ASP A 79 -13.80 -6.34 4.72
CA ASP A 79 -12.43 -6.24 4.17
C ASP A 79 -12.22 -7.23 3.02
N GLU A 80 -12.83 -8.42 3.11
CA GLU A 80 -12.74 -9.45 2.09
C GLU A 80 -13.26 -8.96 0.74
N GLN A 81 -14.45 -8.34 0.74
CA GLN A 81 -15.05 -7.82 -0.50
C GLN A 81 -14.15 -6.76 -1.13
N SER A 82 -13.68 -5.80 -0.34
CA SER A 82 -12.85 -4.71 -0.84
C SER A 82 -11.50 -5.20 -1.36
N LEU A 83 -10.74 -5.96 -0.57
CA LEU A 83 -9.37 -6.36 -0.93
C LEU A 83 -9.32 -7.41 -2.04
N ASN A 84 -10.29 -8.36 -2.07
CA ASN A 84 -10.34 -9.35 -3.15
C ASN A 84 -10.69 -8.72 -4.51
N LEU A 85 -11.37 -7.60 -4.50
CA LEU A 85 -11.75 -6.87 -5.72
C LEU A 85 -10.57 -6.11 -6.35
N VAL A 86 -9.56 -5.72 -5.57
CA VAL A 86 -8.42 -4.91 -6.03
C VAL A 86 -7.74 -5.51 -7.26
N LYS A 87 -7.52 -6.84 -7.29
CA LYS A 87 -6.91 -7.56 -8.44
C LYS A 87 -7.67 -7.38 -9.77
N ASN A 88 -8.97 -7.06 -9.70
CA ASN A 88 -9.78 -6.78 -10.88
C ASN A 88 -9.79 -5.29 -11.20
N LEU A 89 -9.87 -4.43 -10.17
CA LEU A 89 -9.86 -2.98 -10.34
C LEU A 89 -8.57 -2.47 -10.98
N VAL A 90 -7.41 -3.07 -10.69
CA VAL A 90 -6.12 -2.66 -11.30
C VAL A 90 -6.10 -2.86 -12.81
N LYS A 91 -6.94 -3.75 -13.37
CA LYS A 91 -7.07 -3.95 -14.83
C LYS A 91 -7.67 -2.75 -15.55
N LEU A 92 -8.35 -1.86 -14.82
CA LEU A 92 -8.89 -0.60 -15.32
C LEU A 92 -7.83 0.53 -15.37
N ASN A 93 -6.56 0.22 -15.03
CA ASN A 93 -5.44 1.15 -14.98
C ASN A 93 -5.71 2.41 -14.12
N PRO A 94 -6.18 2.25 -12.85
CA PRO A 94 -6.28 3.38 -11.95
C PRO A 94 -4.90 3.94 -11.62
N SER A 95 -4.83 5.24 -11.36
CA SER A 95 -3.60 5.91 -10.91
C SER A 95 -3.25 5.53 -9.47
N ALA A 96 -4.28 5.25 -8.66
CA ALA A 96 -4.15 4.76 -7.30
C ALA A 96 -5.38 3.96 -6.86
N ILE A 97 -5.18 2.97 -5.99
CA ILE A 97 -6.23 2.38 -5.15
C ILE A 97 -5.68 2.33 -3.73
N GLU A 98 -6.26 3.15 -2.85
CA GLU A 98 -5.94 3.17 -1.43
C GLU A 98 -6.97 2.37 -0.64
N TYR A 99 -6.49 1.56 0.28
CA TYR A 99 -7.32 0.82 1.23
C TYR A 99 -7.24 1.46 2.62
N ILE A 100 -8.37 1.62 3.28
CA ILE A 100 -8.47 2.12 4.65
C ILE A 100 -9.43 1.23 5.44
N ASP A 101 -8.99 0.72 6.58
CA ASP A 101 -9.81 -0.05 7.51
C ASP A 101 -10.68 0.84 8.42
N LYS A 102 -11.63 0.21 9.09
CA LYS A 102 -12.53 0.85 10.06
C LYS A 102 -11.78 1.53 11.21
N SER A 103 -10.67 0.95 11.67
CA SER A 103 -9.90 1.48 12.78
C SER A 103 -9.30 2.84 12.46
N THR A 104 -8.76 2.98 11.25
CA THR A 104 -8.23 4.26 10.73
C THR A 104 -9.35 5.29 10.53
N LEU A 105 -10.48 4.85 9.96
CA LEU A 105 -11.65 5.73 9.79
C LEU A 105 -12.18 6.23 11.14
N ASN A 106 -12.26 5.37 12.15
CA ASN A 106 -12.71 5.75 13.49
C ASN A 106 -11.72 6.69 14.20
N ALA A 107 -10.41 6.54 13.99
CA ALA A 107 -9.41 7.46 14.54
C ALA A 107 -9.67 8.90 14.03
N SER A 108 -10.04 9.08 12.77
CA SER A 108 -10.38 10.40 12.21
C SER A 108 -11.72 10.96 12.73
N LYS A 109 -12.62 10.12 13.25
CA LYS A 109 -13.92 10.54 13.80
C LYS A 109 -13.76 11.35 15.11
N ASN A 110 -12.76 11.01 15.91
CA ASN A 110 -12.54 11.61 17.21
C ASN A 110 -11.59 12.83 17.15
N ASN A 111 -11.13 13.22 15.97
CA ASN A 111 -10.26 14.37 15.78
C ASN A 111 -11.07 15.53 15.21
N SER A 112 -11.11 16.67 15.95
CA SER A 112 -11.92 17.85 15.59
C SER A 112 -11.54 18.46 14.24
N GLU A 113 -10.26 18.39 13.87
CA GLU A 113 -9.78 18.91 12.59
C GLU A 113 -10.21 18.02 11.42
N GLN A 114 -10.21 16.69 11.63
CA GLN A 114 -10.59 15.74 10.59
C GLN A 114 -12.10 15.53 10.47
N GLN A 115 -12.88 15.82 11.49
CA GLN A 115 -14.35 15.69 11.44
C GLN A 115 -14.96 16.43 10.26
N LYS A 116 -14.51 17.64 9.97
CA LYS A 116 -14.97 18.45 8.83
C LYS A 116 -14.64 17.86 7.46
N ASN A 117 -13.64 16.99 7.40
CA ASN A 117 -13.18 16.35 6.16
C ASN A 117 -13.88 15.02 5.88
N ARG A 118 -14.81 14.57 6.73
CA ARG A 118 -15.40 13.22 6.67
C ARG A 118 -16.70 13.11 5.87
N GLY A 119 -17.20 14.19 5.28
CA GLY A 119 -18.49 14.22 4.55
C GLY A 119 -18.64 13.21 3.40
N TRP A 120 -17.52 12.65 2.95
CA TRP A 120 -17.48 11.62 1.93
C TRP A 120 -17.70 10.20 2.48
N ILE A 121 -17.54 9.98 3.80
CA ILE A 121 -17.77 8.67 4.44
C ILE A 121 -19.25 8.45 4.62
N ASP A 122 -19.76 7.33 4.13
CA ASP A 122 -21.16 6.94 4.21
C ASP A 122 -21.35 5.75 5.15
N GLY A 123 -22.29 5.91 6.10
CA GLY A 123 -22.56 4.87 7.10
C GLY A 123 -21.38 4.57 8.03
N ASN A 124 -21.16 3.28 8.29
CA ASN A 124 -20.10 2.76 9.14
C ASN A 124 -19.36 1.61 8.45
N PRO A 125 -18.55 1.91 7.43
CA PRO A 125 -17.86 0.89 6.64
C PRO A 125 -16.84 0.10 7.46
N GLU A 126 -16.70 -1.21 7.19
CA GLU A 126 -15.58 -2.01 7.65
C GLU A 126 -14.30 -1.61 6.90
N SER A 127 -14.44 -1.25 5.63
CA SER A 127 -13.34 -0.72 4.83
C SER A 127 -13.82 0.20 3.71
N VAL A 128 -12.88 1.00 3.22
CA VAL A 128 -13.08 1.91 2.09
C VAL A 128 -11.96 1.71 1.08
N LEU A 129 -12.31 1.73 -0.21
CA LEU A 129 -11.36 1.91 -1.30
C LEU A 129 -11.49 3.33 -1.85
N ILE A 130 -10.37 4.04 -1.94
CA ILE A 130 -10.24 5.32 -2.62
C ILE A 130 -9.55 5.04 -3.95
N ILE A 131 -10.25 5.26 -5.06
CA ILE A 131 -9.78 4.90 -6.40
C ILE A 131 -9.63 6.18 -7.22
N GLU A 132 -8.43 6.43 -7.72
CA GLU A 132 -8.12 7.60 -8.53
C GLU A 132 -7.83 7.20 -9.97
N PHE A 133 -8.41 7.92 -10.90
CA PHE A 133 -8.11 7.81 -12.34
C PHE A 133 -7.56 9.11 -12.88
N PHE A 134 -6.54 8.98 -13.72
CA PHE A 134 -5.97 10.06 -14.54
C PHE A 134 -6.20 9.78 -16.00
N SER A 135 -6.45 10.82 -16.80
CA SER A 135 -6.56 10.69 -18.25
C SER A 135 -6.31 12.05 -18.93
N ASP A 136 -5.85 12.01 -20.17
CA ASP A 136 -5.80 13.18 -21.04
C ASP A 136 -7.09 13.33 -21.87
N SER A 137 -8.01 12.38 -21.79
CA SER A 137 -9.33 12.38 -22.42
C SER A 137 -10.43 12.31 -21.36
N LEU A 138 -11.37 13.25 -21.44
CA LEU A 138 -12.54 13.25 -20.55
C LEU A 138 -13.46 12.05 -20.81
N GLU A 139 -13.59 11.65 -22.06
CA GLU A 139 -14.37 10.46 -22.45
C GLU A 139 -13.77 9.18 -21.87
N GLY A 140 -12.46 8.97 -22.05
CA GLY A 140 -11.74 7.83 -21.47
C GLY A 140 -11.85 7.79 -19.94
N LEU A 141 -11.73 8.95 -19.28
CA LEU A 141 -11.90 9.07 -17.84
C LEU A 141 -13.32 8.67 -17.39
N ASN A 142 -14.35 9.11 -18.12
CA ASN A 142 -15.74 8.77 -17.81
C ASN A 142 -16.04 7.28 -18.05
N SER A 143 -15.47 6.70 -19.10
CA SER A 143 -15.60 5.26 -19.40
C SER A 143 -14.99 4.42 -18.27
N SER A 144 -13.73 4.66 -17.90
CA SER A 144 -13.06 3.94 -16.81
C SER A 144 -13.81 4.08 -15.48
N ALA A 145 -14.31 5.27 -15.19
CA ALA A 145 -15.07 5.53 -13.97
C ALA A 145 -16.43 4.81 -13.94
N SER A 146 -17.10 4.70 -15.09
CA SER A 146 -18.37 3.99 -15.23
C SER A 146 -18.18 2.47 -15.07
N GLU A 147 -17.16 1.92 -15.70
CA GLU A 147 -16.79 0.51 -15.58
C GLU A 147 -16.39 0.17 -14.14
N CYS A 148 -15.59 1.02 -13.51
CA CYS A 148 -15.23 0.90 -12.11
C CYS A 148 -16.48 0.88 -11.21
N LYS A 149 -17.42 1.82 -11.40
CA LYS A 149 -18.68 1.84 -10.64
C LYS A 149 -19.45 0.54 -10.78
N THR A 150 -19.60 0.03 -12.00
CA THR A 150 -20.31 -1.24 -12.25
C THR A 150 -19.63 -2.40 -11.53
N MET A 151 -18.30 -2.48 -11.63
CA MET A 151 -17.52 -3.52 -10.94
C MET A 151 -17.65 -3.43 -9.41
N LEU A 152 -17.63 -2.23 -8.84
CA LEU A 152 -17.81 -2.00 -7.40
C LEU A 152 -19.17 -2.47 -6.90
N LEU A 153 -20.26 -2.08 -7.59
CA LEU A 153 -21.62 -2.48 -7.24
C LEU A 153 -21.81 -3.99 -7.29
N SER A 154 -21.32 -4.62 -8.36
CA SER A 154 -21.42 -6.08 -8.56
C SER A 154 -20.62 -6.89 -7.54
N ASN A 155 -19.71 -6.26 -6.79
CA ASN A 155 -18.83 -6.93 -5.82
C ASN A 155 -19.01 -6.42 -4.37
N GLY A 156 -20.18 -5.90 -4.05
CA GLY A 156 -20.60 -5.67 -2.67
C GLY A 156 -20.27 -4.30 -2.08
N ALA A 157 -19.87 -3.31 -2.90
CA ALA A 157 -19.86 -1.93 -2.42
C ALA A 157 -21.29 -1.45 -2.16
N TYR A 158 -21.59 -1.10 -0.92
CA TYR A 158 -22.94 -0.65 -0.56
C TYR A 158 -23.16 0.85 -0.82
N SER A 159 -22.09 1.62 -0.93
CA SER A 159 -22.11 3.04 -1.30
C SER A 159 -20.91 3.40 -2.15
N ILE A 160 -21.13 4.20 -3.17
CA ILE A 160 -20.09 4.71 -4.07
C ILE A 160 -20.28 6.21 -4.24
N LYS A 161 -19.24 6.99 -3.95
CA LYS A 161 -19.24 8.44 -4.13
C LYS A 161 -18.24 8.87 -5.17
N PHE A 162 -18.68 9.61 -6.16
CA PHE A 162 -17.81 10.38 -7.05
C PHE A 162 -17.50 11.70 -6.36
N ILE A 163 -16.24 11.94 -6.08
CA ILE A 163 -15.80 13.08 -5.28
C ILE A 163 -15.69 14.33 -6.16
N ASN A 164 -16.34 15.41 -5.75
CA ASN A 164 -16.21 16.71 -6.41
C ASN A 164 -14.81 17.27 -6.25
N LYS A 165 -14.36 18.05 -7.23
CA LYS A 165 -13.01 18.64 -7.23
C LYS A 165 -12.67 19.40 -5.94
N SER A 166 -13.65 20.12 -5.36
CA SER A 166 -13.53 20.84 -4.09
C SER A 166 -13.32 19.96 -2.87
N ASP A 167 -13.69 18.68 -2.94
CA ASP A 167 -13.65 17.76 -1.80
C ASP A 167 -12.53 16.71 -1.89
N VAL A 168 -11.79 16.69 -3.00
CA VAL A 168 -10.67 15.75 -3.21
C VAL A 168 -9.62 15.88 -2.10
N SER A 169 -9.25 17.10 -1.72
CA SER A 169 -8.30 17.34 -0.64
C SER A 169 -8.79 16.77 0.69
N LYS A 170 -10.08 16.87 1.00
CA LYS A 170 -10.67 16.34 2.23
C LYS A 170 -10.51 14.81 2.35
N VAL A 171 -10.65 14.10 1.23
CA VAL A 171 -10.43 12.63 1.20
C VAL A 171 -8.98 12.31 1.50
N TRP A 172 -8.06 12.98 0.81
CA TRP A 172 -6.63 12.78 0.99
C TRP A 172 -6.14 13.23 2.37
N ASP A 173 -6.71 14.29 2.95
CA ASP A 173 -6.36 14.77 4.30
C ASP A 173 -6.71 13.72 5.37
N VAL A 174 -7.89 13.10 5.29
CA VAL A 174 -8.26 11.99 6.20
C VAL A 174 -7.31 10.81 6.01
N ARG A 175 -6.97 10.44 4.75
CA ARG A 175 -6.04 9.35 4.45
C ARG A 175 -4.64 9.62 5.04
N LYS A 176 -4.11 10.82 4.84
CA LYS A 176 -2.77 11.23 5.33
C LYS A 176 -2.72 11.34 6.85
N ALA A 177 -3.78 11.89 7.46
CA ALA A 177 -3.84 12.06 8.91
C ALA A 177 -3.90 10.72 9.66
N GLY A 178 -4.32 9.65 9.02
CA GLY A 178 -4.55 8.34 9.65
C GLY A 178 -3.40 7.88 10.54
N LEU A 179 -2.16 7.95 10.05
CA LEU A 179 -0.98 7.55 10.83
C LEU A 179 -0.80 8.39 12.10
N GLY A 180 -0.81 9.72 11.98
CA GLY A 180 -0.64 10.63 13.13
C GLY A 180 -1.73 10.45 14.17
N LEU A 181 -2.97 10.22 13.73
CA LEU A 181 -4.11 9.98 14.62
C LEU A 181 -3.99 8.65 15.39
N LEU A 182 -3.48 7.61 14.76
CA LEU A 182 -3.25 6.30 15.38
C LEU A 182 -2.12 6.36 16.41
N MET A 183 -1.04 7.08 16.11
CA MET A 183 0.07 7.29 17.05
C MET A 183 -0.30 8.19 18.23
N GLY A 184 -1.19 9.16 18.02
CA GLY A 184 -1.66 10.10 19.04
C GLY A 184 -2.73 9.55 20.00
N ARG A 185 -3.15 8.30 19.89
CA ARG A 185 -4.15 7.69 20.79
C ARG A 185 -3.67 7.72 22.24
N VAL A 186 -4.61 7.98 23.17
CA VAL A 186 -4.35 7.92 24.61
C VAL A 186 -4.15 6.46 25.04
N GLY A 187 -3.23 6.23 25.99
CA GLY A 187 -2.89 4.90 26.49
C GLY A 187 -1.46 4.48 26.14
N SER A 188 -0.97 3.39 26.76
CA SER A 188 0.39 2.89 26.57
C SER A 188 0.55 2.11 25.24
N LYS A 189 -0.51 1.42 24.79
CA LYS A 189 -0.50 0.69 23.50
C LYS A 189 -0.57 1.67 22.33
N LYS A 190 0.39 1.54 21.42
CA LYS A 190 0.50 2.35 20.20
C LYS A 190 0.51 1.48 18.97
N ALA A 191 0.10 2.03 17.85
CA ALA A 191 0.16 1.38 16.54
C ALA A 191 1.62 1.36 16.04
N VAL A 192 2.35 0.30 16.35
CA VAL A 192 3.81 0.20 16.14
C VAL A 192 4.14 -0.12 14.69
N ALA A 193 5.14 0.56 14.14
CA ALA A 193 5.62 0.39 12.78
C ALA A 193 6.62 -0.79 12.67
N VAL A 194 6.15 -2.02 12.83
CA VAL A 194 7.01 -3.22 12.77
C VAL A 194 6.77 -4.08 11.52
N VAL A 195 5.60 -3.95 10.90
CA VAL A 195 5.23 -4.62 9.63
C VAL A 195 4.64 -3.59 8.68
N GLU A 196 5.37 -2.52 8.53
CA GLU A 196 4.78 -1.29 8.01
C GLU A 196 4.72 -1.24 6.49
N ASP A 197 5.59 -1.99 5.78
CA ASP A 197 5.88 -1.65 4.39
C ASP A 197 5.97 -2.87 3.46
N ALA A 198 5.46 -4.00 3.91
CA ALA A 198 5.50 -5.21 3.12
C ALA A 198 4.55 -5.16 1.91
N ALA A 199 5.07 -5.56 0.75
CA ALA A 199 4.32 -5.64 -0.49
C ALA A 199 4.33 -7.06 -1.05
N VAL A 200 3.20 -7.46 -1.65
CA VAL A 200 3.02 -8.75 -2.34
C VAL A 200 2.40 -8.54 -3.72
N PRO A 201 2.49 -9.49 -4.65
CA PRO A 201 1.76 -9.41 -5.92
C PRO A 201 0.28 -9.14 -5.69
N VAL A 202 -0.30 -8.18 -6.43
CA VAL A 202 -1.66 -7.68 -6.20
C VAL A 202 -2.72 -8.78 -6.23
N ASN A 203 -2.53 -9.79 -7.08
CA ASN A 203 -3.42 -10.95 -7.16
C ASN A 203 -3.40 -11.84 -5.90
N LYS A 204 -2.39 -11.67 -5.03
CA LYS A 204 -2.23 -12.38 -3.75
C LYS A 204 -2.58 -11.52 -2.54
N LEU A 205 -2.88 -10.23 -2.74
CA LEU A 205 -3.06 -9.23 -1.68
C LEU A 205 -4.06 -9.67 -0.60
N TYR A 206 -5.25 -10.12 -1.00
CA TYR A 206 -6.26 -10.56 -0.03
C TYR A 206 -5.83 -11.80 0.74
N ALA A 207 -5.22 -12.79 0.08
CA ALA A 207 -4.73 -14.00 0.74
C ALA A 207 -3.64 -13.67 1.77
N TYR A 208 -2.71 -12.79 1.41
CA TYR A 208 -1.70 -12.24 2.31
C TYR A 208 -2.32 -11.52 3.49
N TYR A 209 -3.23 -10.58 3.25
CA TYR A 209 -3.94 -9.84 4.30
C TYR A 209 -4.63 -10.77 5.29
N LYS A 210 -5.34 -11.80 4.79
CA LYS A 210 -6.04 -12.78 5.62
C LYS A 210 -5.07 -13.54 6.54
N GLU A 211 -3.92 -13.95 6.02
CA GLU A 211 -2.90 -14.67 6.79
C GLU A 211 -2.24 -13.76 7.85
N ILE A 212 -1.95 -12.51 7.51
CA ILE A 212 -1.44 -11.51 8.47
C ILE A 212 -2.48 -11.22 9.57
N LYS A 213 -3.75 -11.08 9.21
CA LYS A 213 -4.83 -10.86 10.19
C LYS A 213 -4.94 -12.04 11.16
N ALA A 214 -4.87 -13.27 10.66
CA ALA A 214 -4.85 -14.48 11.48
C ALA A 214 -3.60 -14.55 12.39
N LEU A 215 -2.44 -14.15 11.88
CA LEU A 215 -1.22 -14.05 12.68
C LEU A 215 -1.38 -13.06 13.84
N MET A 216 -1.91 -11.86 13.60
CA MET A 216 -2.16 -10.88 14.68
C MET A 216 -3.11 -11.44 15.73
N GLN A 217 -4.16 -12.15 15.31
CA GLN A 217 -5.10 -12.82 16.22
C GLN A 217 -4.41 -13.91 17.07
N SER A 218 -3.49 -14.70 16.51
CA SER A 218 -2.76 -15.72 17.23
C SER A 218 -1.87 -15.16 18.34
N TYR A 219 -1.37 -13.93 18.15
CA TYR A 219 -0.63 -13.20 19.18
C TYR A 219 -1.54 -12.44 20.16
N SER A 220 -2.87 -12.48 19.97
CA SER A 220 -3.86 -11.67 20.72
C SER A 220 -3.52 -10.20 20.64
N VAL A 221 -3.14 -9.72 19.46
CA VAL A 221 -2.78 -8.33 19.17
C VAL A 221 -3.77 -7.74 18.16
N ASN A 222 -4.34 -6.61 18.51
CA ASN A 222 -5.07 -5.81 17.54
C ASN A 222 -4.10 -5.14 16.57
N ALA A 223 -4.52 -4.93 15.34
CA ALA A 223 -3.73 -4.21 14.36
C ALA A 223 -4.61 -3.32 13.50
N VAL A 224 -3.99 -2.29 12.95
CA VAL A 224 -4.61 -1.36 12.00
C VAL A 224 -4.05 -1.62 10.62
N TYR A 225 -4.91 -1.54 9.59
CA TYR A 225 -4.57 -1.88 8.22
C TYR A 225 -4.97 -0.75 7.27
N TYR A 226 -4.03 -0.25 6.51
CA TYR A 226 -4.27 0.70 5.43
C TYR A 226 -3.13 0.60 4.41
N GLY A 227 -3.29 1.11 3.21
CA GLY A 227 -2.16 1.06 2.27
C GLY A 227 -2.50 1.26 0.82
N HIS A 228 -1.48 1.08 0.01
CA HIS A 228 -1.46 1.27 -1.44
C HIS A 228 -1.88 -0.04 -2.13
N ALA A 229 -3.18 -0.35 -2.09
CA ALA A 229 -3.71 -1.64 -2.53
C ALA A 229 -3.43 -1.92 -4.02
N SER A 230 -3.41 -0.89 -4.88
CA SER A 230 -3.11 -1.04 -6.32
C SER A 230 -1.73 -1.62 -6.62
N VAL A 231 -0.81 -1.51 -5.69
CA VAL A 231 0.57 -2.02 -5.82
C VAL A 231 0.89 -3.15 -4.84
N GLY A 232 -0.15 -3.70 -4.17
CA GLY A 232 -0.02 -4.85 -3.28
C GLY A 232 0.60 -4.56 -1.92
N LEU A 233 0.64 -3.29 -1.49
CA LEU A 233 1.25 -2.85 -0.24
C LEU A 233 0.18 -2.53 0.80
N ILE A 234 0.26 -3.18 1.97
CA ILE A 234 -0.58 -2.91 3.14
C ILE A 234 0.32 -2.63 4.35
N HIS A 235 0.17 -1.46 4.91
CA HIS A 235 0.75 -1.11 6.21
C HIS A 235 -0.03 -1.83 7.31
N VAL A 236 0.68 -2.61 8.10
CA VAL A 236 0.12 -3.34 9.24
C VAL A 236 0.76 -2.80 10.51
N ARG A 237 -0.06 -2.27 11.41
CA ARG A 237 0.43 -1.66 12.64
C ARG A 237 -0.17 -2.35 13.85
N PRO A 238 0.55 -3.34 14.44
CA PRO A 238 0.15 -3.97 15.68
C PRO A 238 0.07 -2.95 16.82
N GLU A 239 -0.96 -3.06 17.66
CA GLU A 239 -1.12 -2.22 18.85
C GLU A 239 -0.38 -2.85 20.03
N LEU A 240 0.83 -2.34 20.33
CA LEU A 240 1.73 -2.86 21.35
C LEU A 240 2.11 -1.78 22.36
N ASP A 241 2.36 -2.19 23.60
CA ASP A 241 2.97 -1.37 24.65
C ASP A 241 4.48 -1.63 24.71
N LEU A 242 5.27 -0.72 24.12
CA LEU A 242 6.73 -0.87 24.10
C LEU A 242 7.41 -0.60 25.46
N SER A 243 6.67 -0.26 26.49
CA SER A 243 7.18 -0.26 27.88
C SER A 243 7.07 -1.64 28.55
N ASP A 244 6.24 -2.54 27.98
CA ASP A 244 6.09 -3.93 28.46
C ASP A 244 7.05 -4.88 27.70
N GLU A 245 7.90 -5.57 28.45
CA GLU A 245 8.86 -6.55 27.91
C GLU A 245 8.19 -7.73 27.17
N LYS A 246 6.95 -8.07 27.54
CA LYS A 246 6.18 -9.12 26.81
C LYS A 246 5.78 -8.63 25.42
N ASP A 247 5.34 -7.38 25.29
CA ASP A 247 4.95 -6.82 24.01
C ASP A 247 6.18 -6.54 23.12
N LYS A 248 7.34 -6.17 23.69
CA LYS A 248 8.61 -6.12 22.93
C LYS A 248 9.00 -7.47 22.34
N LYS A 249 8.88 -8.55 23.13
CA LYS A 249 9.13 -9.92 22.62
C LYS A 249 8.14 -10.32 21.54
N LYS A 250 6.84 -9.94 21.69
CA LYS A 250 5.85 -10.16 20.64
C LYS A 250 6.21 -9.43 19.36
N MET A 251 6.67 -8.18 19.44
CA MET A 251 7.09 -7.39 18.29
C MET A 251 8.17 -8.12 17.47
N ASP A 252 9.22 -8.62 18.13
CA ASP A 252 10.30 -9.39 17.48
C ASP A 252 9.76 -10.68 16.82
N SER A 253 8.88 -11.41 17.53
CA SER A 253 8.27 -12.62 17.01
C SER A 253 7.36 -12.36 15.82
N ILE A 254 6.53 -11.32 15.88
CA ILE A 254 5.66 -10.87 14.79
C ILE A 254 6.48 -10.54 13.56
N ALA A 255 7.57 -9.75 13.70
CA ALA A 255 8.45 -9.40 12.59
C ALA A 255 9.01 -10.64 11.89
N LYS A 256 9.51 -11.60 12.66
CA LYS A 256 10.04 -12.87 12.14
C LYS A 256 8.99 -13.71 11.41
N ASP A 257 7.78 -13.81 11.97
CA ASP A 257 6.73 -14.62 11.33
C ASP A 257 6.16 -13.95 10.09
N VAL A 258 6.01 -12.62 10.12
CA VAL A 258 5.61 -11.86 8.93
C VAL A 258 6.63 -12.00 7.81
N SER A 259 7.93 -11.98 8.11
CA SER A 259 8.96 -12.16 7.08
C SER A 259 8.84 -13.51 6.36
N LYS A 260 8.45 -14.58 7.08
CA LYS A 260 8.18 -15.90 6.48
C LYS A 260 6.96 -15.87 5.57
N ILE A 261 5.88 -15.18 6.00
CA ILE A 261 4.66 -15.02 5.19
C ILE A 261 4.97 -14.21 3.94
N VAL A 262 5.65 -13.08 4.05
CA VAL A 262 6.04 -12.26 2.89
C VAL A 262 6.87 -13.08 1.89
N LYS A 263 7.85 -13.84 2.37
CA LYS A 263 8.65 -14.74 1.52
C LYS A 263 7.80 -15.82 0.84
N LYS A 264 6.84 -16.43 1.54
CA LYS A 264 5.89 -17.40 0.97
C LYS A 264 5.12 -16.83 -0.22
N TYR A 265 4.74 -15.55 -0.14
CA TYR A 265 4.03 -14.86 -1.21
C TYR A 265 4.96 -14.27 -2.29
N LYS A 266 6.27 -14.50 -2.22
CA LYS A 266 7.27 -13.87 -3.11
C LYS A 266 7.20 -12.35 -3.05
N GLY A 267 6.92 -11.82 -1.87
CA GLY A 267 6.82 -10.40 -1.58
C GLY A 267 8.14 -9.74 -1.24
N SER A 268 8.10 -8.44 -1.01
CA SER A 268 9.19 -7.61 -0.47
C SER A 268 8.85 -7.15 0.93
N LEU A 269 9.81 -7.21 1.85
CA LEU A 269 9.62 -6.70 3.23
C LEU A 269 9.52 -5.18 3.26
N SER A 270 10.18 -4.50 2.34
CA SER A 270 9.98 -3.07 2.11
C SER A 270 9.53 -2.82 0.67
N GLY A 271 8.43 -2.13 0.52
CA GLY A 271 7.92 -1.67 -0.75
C GLY A 271 8.46 -0.30 -1.15
N GLU A 272 8.64 0.61 -0.18
CA GLU A 272 9.00 2.00 -0.43
C GLU A 272 9.97 2.63 0.59
N HIS A 273 9.98 2.20 1.87
CA HIS A 273 10.75 2.87 2.93
C HIS A 273 12.23 2.49 2.95
N GLY A 274 12.61 1.31 2.44
CA GLY A 274 13.97 0.79 2.49
C GLY A 274 14.27 -0.07 3.72
N ASP A 275 15.52 -0.50 3.86
CA ASP A 275 15.95 -1.44 4.91
C ASP A 275 16.42 -0.72 6.19
N GLY A 276 16.63 0.57 6.13
CA GLY A 276 17.17 1.38 7.22
C GLY A 276 16.16 1.79 8.30
N ARG A 277 15.03 1.06 8.42
CA ARG A 277 13.96 1.43 9.32
C ARG A 277 13.56 0.31 10.27
#